data_9bef68961ec8177bf3ad0a2862c86a06
#
_entry.id   9bef68961ec8177bf3ad0a2862c86a06
#
_cell.length_a   1.000
_cell.length_b   1.000
_cell.length_c   1.000
_cell.angle_alpha   90.00
_cell.angle_beta   90.00
_cell.angle_gamma   90.00
#
_symmetry.space_group_name_H-M   'P 1'
#
loop_
_entity.id
_entity.type
_entity.pdbx_description
1 polymer ?
#
loop_
_entity_poly.entity_id
_entity_poly.type
_entity_poly.pdbx_seq_one_letter_code
_entity_poly.pdbx_strand_id
1 'polypeptide(L)'
;MNLLKYYQKLDDAVSYLLSSSISEKKLLKQFFNKKEITYVDIGTNIGNYLEFVKRNLNTKKVFCFEPIKSLNQEFNSYLNNKKDKIYNIALSDVEKKRFFYIYEISSQSSFYKQNNTYKSVQKIKKK
;
A
#
# COMPACT_ATOMS: atom_id res chain seq x y z
N MET A 1 -1.04 -21.60 -3.15
CA MET A 1 -0.69 -20.42 -2.32
C MET A 1 0.80 -20.42 -2.10
N ASN A 2 1.50 -19.35 -2.49
CA ASN A 2 2.97 -19.30 -2.38
C ASN A 2 3.36 -19.16 -0.89
N LEU A 3 4.26 -20.03 -0.41
CA LEU A 3 4.72 -20.07 0.99
C LEU A 3 5.26 -18.71 1.45
N LEU A 4 5.95 -18.00 0.56
CA LEU A 4 6.50 -16.66 0.80
C LEU A 4 5.41 -15.63 1.09
N LYS A 5 4.29 -15.68 0.36
CA LYS A 5 3.11 -14.82 0.60
C LYS A 5 2.44 -15.13 1.94
N TYR A 6 2.49 -16.40 2.36
CA TYR A 6 1.97 -16.80 3.67
C TYR A 6 2.82 -16.21 4.80
N TYR A 7 4.16 -16.33 4.70
CA TYR A 7 5.07 -15.73 5.68
C TYR A 7 4.97 -14.21 5.71
N GLN A 8 4.83 -13.54 4.56
CA GLN A 8 4.66 -12.09 4.50
C GLN A 8 3.36 -11.65 5.19
N LYS A 9 2.25 -12.36 4.96
CA LYS A 9 0.98 -12.09 5.66
C LYS A 9 1.07 -12.37 7.16
N LEU A 10 1.85 -13.38 7.57
CA LEU A 10 2.07 -13.72 8.97
C LEU A 10 2.93 -12.63 9.66
N ASP A 11 3.98 -12.17 9.00
CA ASP A 11 4.87 -11.12 9.51
C ASP A 11 4.12 -9.78 9.62
N ASP A 12 3.32 -9.44 8.61
CA ASP A 12 2.41 -8.29 8.64
C ASP A 12 1.36 -8.42 9.76
N ALA A 13 0.83 -9.62 10.00
CA ALA A 13 -0.13 -9.89 11.07
C ALA A 13 0.53 -9.80 12.46
N VAL A 14 1.74 -10.31 12.62
CA VAL A 14 2.51 -10.23 13.86
C VAL A 14 2.94 -8.78 14.13
N SER A 15 3.42 -8.07 13.11
CA SER A 15 3.72 -6.64 13.18
C SER A 15 2.47 -5.81 13.50
N TYR A 16 1.31 -6.19 12.95
CA TYR A 16 0.02 -5.61 13.27
C TYR A 16 -0.37 -5.81 14.74
N LEU A 17 -0.11 -6.98 15.30
CA LEU A 17 -0.43 -7.32 16.69
C LEU A 17 0.54 -6.68 17.70
N LEU A 18 1.81 -6.52 17.32
CA LEU A 18 2.87 -6.07 18.24
C LEU A 18 3.18 -4.57 18.14
N SER A 19 2.67 -3.85 17.13
CA SER A 19 3.09 -2.48 16.86
C SER A 19 2.05 -1.42 17.23
N SER A 20 2.52 -0.17 17.26
CA SER A 20 1.74 1.07 17.33
C SER A 20 0.57 1.14 16.33
N SER A 21 0.55 0.29 15.30
CA SER A 21 -0.48 0.26 14.27
C SER A 21 -1.89 -0.04 14.81
N ILE A 22 -2.01 -0.79 15.91
CA ILE A 22 -3.32 -1.03 16.56
C ILE A 22 -3.83 0.26 17.18
N SER A 23 -2.97 1.00 17.85
CA SER A 23 -3.30 2.29 18.45
C SER A 23 -3.64 3.32 17.38
N GLU A 24 -2.88 3.35 16.28
CA GLU A 24 -3.10 4.23 15.14
C GLU A 24 -4.45 3.94 14.47
N LYS A 25 -4.77 2.69 14.15
CA LYS A 25 -6.05 2.29 13.56
C LYS A 25 -7.23 2.61 14.49
N LYS A 26 -7.07 2.43 15.79
CA LYS A 26 -8.07 2.81 16.79
C LYS A 26 -8.31 4.32 16.80
N LEU A 27 -7.24 5.12 16.76
CA LEU A 27 -7.33 6.57 16.66
C LEU A 27 -8.02 7.02 15.38
N LEU A 28 -7.63 6.49 14.23
CA LEU A 28 -8.29 6.79 12.95
C LEU A 28 -9.80 6.53 13.02
N LYS A 29 -10.20 5.39 13.58
CA LYS A 29 -11.62 5.06 13.75
C LYS A 29 -12.34 6.06 14.67
N GLN A 30 -11.71 6.49 15.76
CA GLN A 30 -12.28 7.49 16.66
C GLN A 30 -12.42 8.87 16.00
N PHE A 31 -11.38 9.34 15.31
CA PHE A 31 -11.37 10.65 14.66
C PHE A 31 -12.36 10.77 13.50
N PHE A 32 -12.49 9.71 12.70
CA PHE A 32 -13.31 9.71 11.49
C PHE A 32 -14.63 8.96 11.64
N ASN A 33 -14.98 8.59 12.87
CA ASN A 33 -16.26 7.95 13.15
C ASN A 33 -17.41 8.82 12.60
N LYS A 34 -18.24 8.23 11.73
CA LYS A 34 -19.41 8.87 11.09
C LYS A 34 -19.07 10.01 10.10
N LYS A 35 -17.81 10.36 9.88
CA LYS A 35 -17.43 11.35 8.87
C LYS A 35 -17.21 10.68 7.52
N GLU A 36 -17.73 11.29 6.45
CA GLU A 36 -17.37 10.88 5.09
C GLU A 36 -16.00 11.46 4.73
N ILE A 37 -15.06 10.61 4.31
CA ILE A 37 -13.68 11.00 4.03
C ILE A 37 -13.27 10.66 2.60
N THR A 38 -12.35 11.45 2.06
CA THR A 38 -11.52 11.06 0.92
C THR A 38 -10.20 10.51 1.46
N TYR A 39 -9.88 9.28 1.10
CA TYR A 39 -8.66 8.61 1.56
C TYR A 39 -7.61 8.57 0.44
N VAL A 40 -6.38 8.91 0.80
CA VAL A 40 -5.21 8.83 -0.08
C VAL A 40 -4.22 7.86 0.53
N ASP A 41 -3.93 6.78 -0.18
CA ASP A 41 -3.01 5.72 0.23
C ASP A 41 -1.73 5.78 -0.61
N ILE A 42 -0.61 6.10 0.02
CA ILE A 42 0.68 6.25 -0.63
C ILE A 42 1.55 5.05 -0.27
N GLY A 43 1.89 4.23 -1.28
CA GLY A 43 2.54 2.95 -1.07
C GLY A 43 1.53 1.91 -0.59
N THR A 44 0.43 1.77 -1.31
CA THR A 44 -0.67 0.85 -0.96
C THR A 44 -0.21 -0.59 -0.74
N ASN A 45 0.86 -1.01 -1.44
CA ASN A 45 1.44 -2.33 -1.36
C ASN A 45 0.37 -3.42 -1.54
N ILE A 46 0.21 -4.34 -0.60
CA ILE A 46 -0.82 -5.41 -0.64
C ILE A 46 -2.19 -4.95 -0.11
N GLY A 47 -2.33 -3.68 0.30
CA GLY A 47 -3.59 -3.06 0.66
C GLY A 47 -4.05 -3.27 2.11
N ASN A 48 -3.17 -3.58 3.05
CA ASN A 48 -3.53 -3.81 4.46
C ASN A 48 -4.22 -2.60 5.11
N TYR A 49 -3.71 -1.39 4.86
CA TYR A 49 -4.34 -0.16 5.35
C TYR A 49 -5.63 0.18 4.59
N LEU A 50 -5.61 0.00 3.27
CA LEU A 50 -6.78 0.19 2.43
C LEU A 50 -7.95 -0.70 2.89
N GLU A 51 -7.70 -1.99 3.14
CA GLU A 51 -8.71 -2.92 3.65
C GLU A 51 -9.30 -2.43 4.97
N PHE A 52 -8.44 -2.02 5.92
CA PHE A 52 -8.90 -1.48 7.19
C PHE A 52 -9.79 -0.25 6.99
N VAL A 53 -9.36 0.71 6.18
CA VAL A 53 -10.09 1.95 5.89
C VAL A 53 -11.46 1.64 5.26
N LYS A 54 -11.48 0.79 4.23
CA LYS A 54 -12.71 0.43 3.52
C LYS A 54 -13.72 -0.34 4.39
N ARG A 55 -13.24 -1.12 5.35
CA ARG A 55 -14.10 -1.89 6.28
C ARG A 55 -14.60 -1.08 7.47
N ASN A 56 -13.89 -0.04 7.88
CA ASN A 56 -14.14 0.62 9.16
C ASN A 56 -14.53 2.10 9.05
N LEU A 57 -14.24 2.76 7.92
CA LEU A 57 -14.48 4.19 7.74
C LEU A 57 -15.44 4.43 6.57
N ASN A 58 -16.20 5.52 6.64
CA ASN A 58 -17.08 5.93 5.56
C ASN A 58 -16.27 6.68 4.48
N THR A 59 -15.87 5.97 3.42
CA THR A 59 -15.07 6.54 2.34
C THR A 59 -15.94 7.01 1.17
N LYS A 60 -15.87 8.29 0.86
CA LYS A 60 -16.46 8.88 -0.35
C LYS A 60 -15.68 8.46 -1.59
N LYS A 61 -14.35 8.53 -1.50
CA LYS A 61 -13.41 8.27 -2.58
C LYS A 61 -12.05 7.82 -2.04
N VAL A 62 -11.41 6.94 -2.77
CA VAL A 62 -10.05 6.46 -2.46
C VAL A 62 -9.12 6.68 -3.65
N PHE A 63 -7.90 7.13 -3.35
CA PHE A 63 -6.80 7.21 -4.30
C PHE A 63 -5.64 6.36 -3.79
N CYS A 64 -5.29 5.31 -4.54
CA CYS A 64 -4.16 4.44 -4.25
C CYS A 64 -2.98 4.76 -5.15
N PHE A 65 -1.79 4.92 -4.57
CA PHE A 65 -0.53 5.11 -5.29
C PHE A 65 0.37 3.93 -4.99
N GLU A 66 0.55 3.05 -5.96
CA GLU A 66 1.39 1.86 -5.84
C GLU A 66 2.22 1.66 -7.12
N PRO A 67 3.55 1.79 -7.05
CA PRO A 67 4.40 1.66 -8.22
C PRO A 67 4.45 0.24 -8.81
N ILE A 68 4.24 -0.79 -7.98
CA ILE A 68 4.32 -2.19 -8.42
C ILE A 68 2.94 -2.63 -8.91
N LYS A 69 2.74 -2.54 -10.22
CA LYS A 69 1.45 -2.84 -10.85
C LYS A 69 0.90 -4.24 -10.52
N SER A 70 1.77 -5.23 -10.37
CA SER A 70 1.35 -6.60 -10.05
C SER A 70 0.68 -6.74 -8.67
N LEU A 71 0.89 -5.78 -7.76
CA LEU A 71 0.22 -5.79 -6.45
C LEU A 71 -1.23 -5.31 -6.51
N ASN A 72 -1.66 -4.66 -7.59
CA ASN A 72 -3.04 -4.16 -7.70
C ASN A 72 -4.09 -5.26 -7.52
N GLN A 73 -3.81 -6.48 -7.97
CA GLN A 73 -4.71 -7.63 -7.82
C GLN A 73 -4.98 -8.01 -6.35
N GLU A 74 -4.05 -7.69 -5.43
CA GLU A 74 -4.16 -8.03 -4.02
C GLU A 74 -5.22 -7.16 -3.32
N PHE A 75 -5.41 -5.91 -3.77
CA PHE A 75 -6.29 -4.95 -3.13
C PHE A 75 -7.44 -4.41 -3.99
N ASN A 76 -7.48 -4.75 -5.29
CA ASN A 76 -8.49 -4.25 -6.21
C ASN A 76 -9.93 -4.60 -5.77
N SER A 77 -10.11 -5.72 -5.07
CA SER A 77 -11.41 -6.15 -4.56
C SER A 77 -12.02 -5.20 -3.50
N TYR A 78 -11.18 -4.39 -2.85
CA TYR A 78 -11.65 -3.40 -1.87
C TYR A 78 -12.10 -2.09 -2.50
N LEU A 79 -11.83 -1.88 -3.78
CA LEU A 79 -12.09 -0.62 -4.48
C LEU A 79 -13.42 -0.64 -5.25
N ASN A 80 -14.06 0.52 -5.29
CA ASN A 80 -15.19 0.75 -6.18
C ASN A 80 -14.69 1.41 -7.46
N ASN A 81 -14.67 0.68 -8.57
CA ASN A 81 -14.14 1.11 -9.86
C ASN A 81 -14.76 2.42 -10.41
N LYS A 82 -15.97 2.78 -9.97
CA LYS A 82 -16.63 4.03 -10.39
C LYS A 82 -16.12 5.26 -9.63
N LYS A 83 -15.66 5.09 -8.40
CA LYS A 83 -15.29 6.18 -7.49
C LYS A 83 -13.80 6.22 -7.17
N ASP A 84 -13.20 5.05 -6.94
CA ASP A 84 -11.83 4.89 -6.48
C ASP A 84 -10.86 4.82 -7.66
N LYS A 85 -9.60 5.20 -7.45
CA LYS A 85 -8.57 5.22 -8.50
C LYS A 85 -7.26 4.64 -8.03
N ILE A 86 -6.62 3.87 -8.90
CA ILE A 86 -5.27 3.34 -8.73
C ILE A 86 -4.33 4.08 -9.67
N TYR A 87 -3.20 4.53 -9.15
CA TYR A 87 -2.10 5.12 -9.89
C TYR A 87 -0.84 4.28 -9.70
N ASN A 88 -0.34 3.68 -10.78
CA ASN A 88 0.90 2.90 -10.73
C ASN A 88 2.12 3.80 -10.88
N ILE A 89 2.29 4.67 -9.90
CA ILE A 89 3.38 5.62 -9.78
C ILE A 89 3.88 5.66 -8.33
N ALA A 90 5.13 6.02 -8.16
CA ALA A 90 5.69 6.36 -6.86
C ALA A 90 5.70 7.88 -6.72
N LEU A 91 5.20 8.38 -5.58
CA LEU A 91 5.21 9.81 -5.29
C LEU A 91 6.60 10.24 -4.79
N SER A 92 7.00 11.46 -5.14
CA SER A 92 8.27 12.06 -4.75
C SER A 92 8.22 13.58 -4.95
N ASP A 93 9.17 14.27 -4.32
CA ASP A 93 9.40 15.70 -4.40
C ASP A 93 9.81 16.23 -5.79
N VAL A 94 10.34 15.37 -6.65
CA VAL A 94 10.79 15.73 -7.99
C VAL A 94 10.20 14.83 -9.05
N GLU A 95 9.75 15.43 -10.16
CA GLU A 95 9.27 14.69 -11.33
C GLU A 95 10.44 14.24 -12.20
N LYS A 96 10.83 12.98 -12.09
CA LYS A 96 11.83 12.37 -12.98
C LYS A 96 11.67 10.86 -13.05
N LYS A 97 12.14 10.26 -14.14
CA LYS A 97 12.26 8.80 -14.25
C LYS A 97 13.37 8.31 -13.34
N ARG A 98 13.10 7.32 -12.51
CA ARG A 98 14.10 6.66 -11.66
C ARG A 98 13.92 5.15 -11.74
N PHE A 99 14.99 4.43 -11.37
CA PHE A 99 14.89 3.00 -11.11
C PHE A 99 14.18 2.77 -9.78
N PHE A 100 13.30 1.77 -9.76
CA PHE A 100 12.63 1.29 -8.56
C PHE A 100 13.02 -0.17 -8.37
N TYR A 101 13.65 -0.47 -7.28
CA TYR A 101 14.13 -1.81 -6.94
C TYR A 101 13.01 -2.57 -6.26
N ILE A 102 12.62 -3.71 -6.86
CA ILE A 102 11.56 -4.57 -6.36
C ILE A 102 12.20 -5.76 -5.68
N TYR A 103 11.93 -5.90 -4.40
CA TYR A 103 12.41 -6.99 -3.57
C TYR A 103 11.33 -8.06 -3.40
N GLU A 104 11.72 -9.25 -2.93
CA GLU A 104 10.77 -10.34 -2.67
C GLU A 104 9.73 -9.94 -1.63
N ILE A 105 10.18 -9.24 -0.59
CA ILE A 105 9.32 -8.57 0.37
C ILE A 105 8.96 -7.20 -0.22
N SER A 106 7.73 -7.07 -0.74
CA SER A 106 7.30 -5.89 -1.49
C SER A 106 7.39 -4.58 -0.69
N SER A 107 7.20 -4.64 0.62
CA SER A 107 7.32 -3.48 1.51
C SER A 107 8.74 -2.91 1.62
N GLN A 108 9.76 -3.67 1.23
CA GLN A 108 11.15 -3.21 1.16
C GLN A 108 11.50 -2.55 -0.18
N SER A 109 10.60 -2.60 -1.16
CA SER A 109 10.82 -2.04 -2.49
C SER A 109 10.93 -0.50 -2.44
N SER A 110 11.95 0.05 -3.09
CA SER A 110 12.24 1.49 -3.02
C SER A 110 13.05 2.02 -4.20
N PHE A 111 13.28 3.34 -4.24
CA PHE A 111 14.22 3.97 -5.17
C PHE A 111 15.69 3.75 -4.83
N TYR A 112 15.97 3.25 -3.65
CA TYR A 112 17.33 3.03 -3.16
C TYR A 112 17.66 1.55 -3.23
N LYS A 113 18.82 1.25 -3.81
CA LYS A 113 19.37 -0.10 -3.82
C LYS A 113 19.80 -0.44 -2.39
N GLN A 114 19.23 -1.50 -1.84
CA GLN A 114 19.68 -2.07 -0.58
C GLN A 114 20.84 -3.06 -0.84
N ASN A 115 21.60 -3.42 0.19
CA ASN A 115 22.67 -4.41 0.07
C ASN A 115 22.17 -5.83 -0.20
N ASN A 116 20.86 -6.06 -0.12
CA ASN A 116 20.23 -7.35 -0.35
C ASN A 116 19.99 -7.58 -1.85
N THR A 117 19.88 -8.86 -2.23
CA THR A 117 19.51 -9.26 -3.59
C THR A 117 18.08 -8.81 -3.90
N TYR A 118 17.92 -8.02 -4.95
CA TYR A 118 16.61 -7.61 -5.42
C TYR A 118 16.09 -8.56 -6.52
N LYS A 119 14.78 -8.73 -6.56
CA LYS A 119 14.10 -9.60 -7.52
C LYS A 119 14.08 -9.02 -8.93
N SER A 120 13.85 -7.72 -9.03
CA SER A 120 13.75 -7.02 -10.31
C SER A 120 13.98 -5.51 -10.14
N VAL A 121 14.29 -4.86 -11.26
CA VAL A 121 14.39 -3.40 -11.34
C VAL A 121 13.36 -2.89 -12.33
N GLN A 122 12.52 -1.99 -11.90
CA GLN A 122 11.50 -1.38 -12.75
C GLN A 122 11.81 0.11 -12.96
N LYS A 123 11.75 0.56 -14.22
CA LYS A 123 11.84 1.99 -14.53
C LYS A 123 10.47 2.62 -14.43
N ILE A 124 10.29 3.45 -13.44
CA ILE A 124 9.00 4.10 -13.15
C ILE A 124 9.03 5.54 -13.66
N LYS A 125 7.97 5.91 -14.39
CA LYS A 125 7.65 7.32 -14.64
C LYS A 125 7.05 7.89 -13.37
N LYS A 126 7.57 9.03 -12.95
CA LYS A 126 6.92 9.88 -11.97
C LYS A 126 6.09 10.94 -12.69
N LYS A 127 4.94 11.20 -12.21
CA LYS A 127 4.18 12.42 -12.42
C LYS A 127 4.13 13.19 -11.13
#